data_bdcb879ff57a3727930ab725224c13c3
#
_entry.id   bdcb879ff57a3727930ab725224c13c3
#
_cell.length_a   1.000
_cell.length_b   1.000
_cell.length_c   1.000
_cell.angle_alpha   90.00
_cell.angle_beta   90.00
_cell.angle_gamma   90.00
#
_symmetry.space_group_name_H-M   'P 1'
#
loop_
_entity.id
_entity.type
_entity.pdbx_description
1 polymer ?
#
loop_
_entity_poly.entity_id
_entity_poly.type
_entity_poly.pdbx_seq_one_letter_code
_entity_poly.pdbx_strand_id
1 'polypeptide(L)'
;MQRVIVNMQNYVFSDAIRRALHEDGDFNVAAVDDTQQVVEQCVLLTANLVLMEVTGYTPWKLEERLKIRDELRRSVPDCKIVLIVDEKAEKQIAKQVK
;
A
#
# COMPACT_ATOMS: atom_id res chain seq x y z
N MET A 1 5.35 12.54 13.99
CA MET A 1 5.81 12.17 12.64
C MET A 1 5.01 10.97 12.15
N GLN A 2 4.42 11.07 10.97
CA GLN A 2 3.67 9.98 10.36
C GLN A 2 4.62 8.98 9.72
N ARG A 3 4.38 7.71 9.96
CA ARG A 3 5.16 6.62 9.36
C ARG A 3 4.37 6.03 8.20
N VAL A 4 4.97 6.08 7.01
CA VAL A 4 4.30 5.68 5.78
C VAL A 4 5.07 4.54 5.12
N ILE A 5 4.36 3.50 4.71
CA ILE A 5 4.93 2.42 3.92
C ILE A 5 4.41 2.54 2.49
N VAL A 6 5.32 2.51 1.53
CA VAL A 6 5.01 2.57 0.11
C VAL A 6 5.33 1.20 -0.51
N ASN A 7 4.31 0.55 -1.03
CA ASN A 7 4.46 -0.73 -1.73
C ASN A 7 3.97 -0.56 -3.17
N MET A 8 4.92 -0.30 -4.06
CA MET A 8 4.62 -0.02 -5.46
C MET A 8 5.64 -0.72 -6.36
N GLN A 9 5.19 -1.19 -7.51
CA GLN A 9 6.06 -1.82 -8.51
C GLN A 9 6.82 -0.80 -9.34
N ASN A 10 6.23 0.37 -9.56
CA ASN A 10 6.87 1.43 -10.33
C ASN A 10 7.82 2.21 -9.44
N TYR A 11 9.13 1.95 -9.57
CA TYR A 11 10.15 2.58 -8.75
C TYR A 11 10.23 4.08 -8.94
N VAL A 12 10.03 4.57 -10.14
CA VAL A 12 10.07 6.01 -10.42
C VAL A 12 8.96 6.72 -9.66
N PHE A 13 7.76 6.16 -9.71
CA PHE A 13 6.61 6.73 -9.03
C PHE A 13 6.74 6.60 -7.52
N SER A 14 7.20 5.45 -7.03
CA SER A 14 7.46 5.21 -5.62
C SER A 14 8.48 6.20 -5.06
N ASP A 15 9.59 6.40 -5.79
CA ASP A 15 10.63 7.33 -5.38
C ASP A 15 10.13 8.77 -5.36
N ALA A 16 9.31 9.16 -6.34
CA ALA A 16 8.73 10.49 -6.40
C ALA A 16 7.81 10.75 -5.19
N ILE A 17 6.96 9.78 -4.84
CA ILE A 17 6.09 9.90 -3.67
C ILE A 17 6.91 9.99 -2.39
N ARG A 18 7.93 9.14 -2.26
CA ARG A 18 8.81 9.13 -1.08
C ARG A 18 9.48 10.49 -0.90
N ARG A 19 10.01 11.06 -1.98
CA ARG A 19 10.67 12.38 -1.94
C ARG A 19 9.69 13.48 -1.58
N ALA A 20 8.51 13.48 -2.18
CA ALA A 20 7.50 14.50 -1.92
C ALA A 20 7.07 14.49 -0.45
N LEU A 21 6.84 13.32 0.12
CA LEU A 21 6.46 13.20 1.51
C LEU A 21 7.60 13.54 2.46
N HIS A 22 8.83 13.16 2.08
CA HIS A 22 10.00 13.46 2.89
C HIS A 22 10.29 14.96 2.96
N GLU A 23 10.10 15.68 1.86
CA GLU A 23 10.31 17.12 1.81
C GLU A 23 9.35 17.89 2.73
N ASP A 24 8.16 17.34 2.97
CA ASP A 24 7.19 17.95 3.88
C ASP A 24 7.65 17.89 5.34
N GLY A 25 8.59 17.01 5.67
CA GLY A 25 9.20 16.93 6.99
C GLY A 25 8.37 16.19 8.05
N ASP A 26 7.09 15.97 7.79
CA ASP A 26 6.18 15.34 8.75
C ASP A 26 6.03 13.83 8.53
N PHE A 27 6.70 13.27 7.53
CA PHE A 27 6.56 11.88 7.15
C PHE A 27 7.90 11.15 7.17
N ASN A 28 7.89 9.95 7.73
CA ASN A 28 8.99 9.00 7.61
C ASN A 28 8.51 7.89 6.69
N VAL A 29 9.11 7.79 5.50
CA VAL A 29 8.65 6.92 4.43
C VAL A 29 9.61 5.77 4.22
N ALA A 30 9.10 4.55 4.25
CA ALA A 30 9.85 3.34 3.94
C ALA A 30 9.24 2.66 2.71
N ALA A 31 10.09 2.32 1.74
CA ALA A 31 9.67 1.55 0.58
C ALA A 31 9.84 0.06 0.88
N VAL A 32 8.76 -0.70 0.70
CA VAL A 32 8.76 -2.15 0.89
C VAL A 32 8.35 -2.79 -0.42
N ASP A 33 9.30 -3.40 -1.12
CA ASP A 33 9.07 -3.97 -2.45
C ASP A 33 8.42 -5.35 -2.38
N ASP A 34 8.75 -6.13 -1.37
CA ASP A 34 8.19 -7.45 -1.19
C ASP A 34 6.81 -7.35 -0.55
N THR A 35 5.78 -7.67 -1.34
CA THR A 35 4.39 -7.60 -0.90
C THR A 35 4.12 -8.44 0.35
N GLN A 36 4.82 -9.57 0.49
CA GLN A 36 4.64 -10.45 1.65
C GLN A 36 5.20 -9.85 2.93
N GLN A 37 6.12 -8.92 2.83
CA GLN A 37 6.71 -8.26 4.00
C GLN A 37 5.95 -7.00 4.43
N VAL A 38 4.96 -6.57 3.67
CA VAL A 38 4.23 -5.34 3.98
C VAL A 38 3.59 -5.38 5.36
N VAL A 39 2.89 -6.46 5.68
CA VAL A 39 2.21 -6.60 6.98
C VAL A 39 3.23 -6.60 8.12
N GLU A 40 4.30 -7.38 7.97
CA GLU A 40 5.36 -7.45 8.97
C GLU A 40 6.01 -6.09 9.23
N GLN A 41 6.33 -5.38 8.15
CA GLN A 41 6.96 -4.06 8.27
C GLN A 41 6.01 -3.03 8.88
N CYS A 42 4.72 -3.10 8.56
CA CYS A 42 3.72 -2.23 9.18
C CYS A 42 3.64 -2.43 10.68
N VAL A 43 3.70 -3.67 11.13
CA VAL A 43 3.70 -3.99 12.56
C VAL A 43 4.97 -3.49 13.23
N LEU A 44 6.14 -3.78 12.62
CA LEU A 44 7.43 -3.39 13.17
C LEU A 44 7.60 -1.88 13.29
N LEU A 45 7.16 -1.15 12.27
CA LEU A 45 7.32 0.30 12.22
C LEU A 45 6.15 1.06 12.84
N THR A 46 5.11 0.37 13.24
CA THR A 46 3.86 0.99 13.71
C THR A 46 3.37 2.01 12.68
N ALA A 47 3.20 1.55 11.43
CA ALA A 47 2.87 2.42 10.32
C ALA A 47 1.50 3.09 10.50
N ASN A 48 1.42 4.35 10.10
CA ASN A 48 0.17 5.13 10.13
C ASN A 48 -0.58 5.06 8.80
N LEU A 49 0.16 4.82 7.71
CA LEU A 49 -0.39 4.84 6.36
C LEU A 49 0.37 3.85 5.48
N VAL A 50 -0.36 3.10 4.66
CA VAL A 50 0.20 2.24 3.63
C VAL A 50 -0.35 2.67 2.29
N LEU A 51 0.56 2.95 1.35
CA LEU A 51 0.21 3.21 -0.05
C LEU A 51 0.54 1.95 -0.83
N MET A 52 -0.48 1.28 -1.36
CA MET A 52 -0.31 0.02 -2.07
C MET A 52 -0.81 0.16 -3.51
N GLU A 53 0.04 -0.20 -4.46
CA GLU A 53 -0.32 -0.19 -5.88
C GLU A 53 -1.03 -1.49 -6.27
N VAL A 54 -2.17 -1.36 -6.94
CA VAL A 54 -2.93 -2.50 -7.49
C VAL A 54 -3.28 -2.25 -8.95
N THR A 55 -2.28 -1.85 -9.72
CA THR A 55 -2.45 -1.51 -11.13
C THR A 55 -1.97 -2.64 -12.04
N GLY A 56 -2.68 -2.86 -13.15
CA GLY A 56 -2.26 -3.81 -14.17
C GLY A 56 -2.24 -5.27 -13.74
N TYR A 57 -2.88 -5.63 -12.64
CA TYR A 57 -2.88 -7.00 -12.14
C TYR A 57 -3.99 -7.85 -12.74
N THR A 58 -3.70 -9.15 -12.85
CA THR A 58 -4.73 -10.14 -13.15
C THR A 58 -5.65 -10.30 -11.93
N PRO A 59 -6.87 -10.85 -12.12
CA PRO A 59 -7.81 -10.96 -10.99
C PRO A 59 -7.26 -11.69 -9.77
N TRP A 60 -6.47 -12.76 -9.95
CA TRP A 60 -5.93 -13.50 -8.81
C TRP A 60 -4.83 -12.72 -8.07
N LYS A 61 -4.06 -11.89 -8.78
CA LYS A 61 -3.09 -11.00 -8.13
C LYS A 61 -3.80 -9.90 -7.35
N LEU A 62 -4.92 -9.42 -7.88
CA LEU A 62 -5.74 -8.46 -7.16
C LEU A 62 -6.27 -9.08 -5.87
N GLU A 63 -6.75 -10.33 -5.91
CA GLU A 63 -7.19 -11.02 -4.70
C GLU A 63 -6.08 -11.13 -3.66
N GLU A 64 -4.87 -11.45 -4.09
CA GLU A 64 -3.73 -11.52 -3.19
C GLU A 64 -3.49 -10.19 -2.48
N ARG A 65 -3.56 -9.10 -3.23
CA ARG A 65 -3.39 -7.75 -2.67
C ARG A 65 -4.52 -7.38 -1.72
N LEU A 66 -5.74 -7.74 -2.03
CA LEU A 66 -6.88 -7.50 -1.16
C LEU A 66 -6.80 -8.31 0.13
N LYS A 67 -6.23 -9.52 0.08
CA LYS A 67 -5.98 -10.31 1.29
C LYS A 67 -4.95 -9.62 2.19
N ILE A 68 -3.92 -9.03 1.62
CA ILE A 68 -2.93 -8.28 2.39
C ILE A 68 -3.59 -7.07 3.05
N ARG A 69 -4.47 -6.36 2.33
CA ARG A 69 -5.25 -5.28 2.91
C ARG A 69 -6.05 -5.75 4.13
N ASP A 70 -6.70 -6.91 4.01
CA ASP A 70 -7.51 -7.46 5.10
C ASP A 70 -6.65 -7.85 6.30
N GLU A 71 -5.47 -8.41 6.06
CA GLU A 71 -4.52 -8.71 7.14
C GLU A 71 -4.03 -7.43 7.83
N LEU A 72 -3.76 -6.38 7.07
CA LEU A 72 -3.36 -5.09 7.62
C LEU A 72 -4.45 -4.53 8.53
N ARG A 73 -5.70 -4.63 8.11
CA ARG A 73 -6.83 -4.15 8.92
C ARG A 73 -6.94 -4.89 10.24
N ARG A 74 -6.59 -6.17 10.27
CA ARG A 74 -6.61 -6.98 11.50
C ARG A 74 -5.40 -6.71 12.38
N SER A 75 -4.22 -6.58 11.77
CA SER A 75 -2.94 -6.47 12.50
C SER A 75 -2.63 -5.05 12.96
N VAL A 76 -3.01 -4.05 12.16
CA VAL A 76 -2.75 -2.64 12.46
C VAL A 76 -4.02 -1.83 12.18
N PRO A 77 -5.06 -1.98 13.01
CA PRO A 77 -6.38 -1.39 12.72
C PRO A 77 -6.38 0.14 12.62
N ASP A 78 -5.42 0.80 13.24
CA ASP A 78 -5.32 2.26 13.19
C ASP A 78 -4.56 2.76 11.95
N CYS A 79 -3.99 1.86 11.17
CA CYS A 79 -3.25 2.20 9.96
C CYS A 79 -4.22 2.44 8.80
N LYS A 80 -4.09 3.58 8.13
CA LYS A 80 -4.88 3.86 6.93
C LYS A 80 -4.25 3.16 5.73
N ILE A 81 -5.09 2.57 4.90
CA ILE A 81 -4.66 1.86 3.71
C ILE A 81 -5.23 2.58 2.49
N VAL A 82 -4.35 3.05 1.62
CA VAL A 82 -4.72 3.70 0.37
C VAL A 82 -4.29 2.82 -0.78
N LEU A 83 -5.25 2.42 -1.61
CA LEU A 83 -4.99 1.63 -2.81
C LEU A 83 -4.88 2.57 -4.00
N ILE A 84 -3.76 2.50 -4.71
CA ILE A 84 -3.56 3.24 -5.94
C ILE A 84 -3.92 2.31 -7.09
N VAL A 85 -5.01 2.62 -7.78
CA VAL A 85 -5.60 1.71 -8.77
C VAL A 85 -5.69 2.37 -10.14
N ASP A 86 -5.59 1.54 -11.21
CA ASP A 86 -5.95 1.99 -12.55
C ASP A 86 -7.42 1.64 -12.82
N GLU A 87 -7.92 2.07 -13.97
CA GLU A 87 -9.33 1.84 -14.34
C GLU A 87 -9.70 0.36 -14.35
N LYS A 88 -8.81 -0.50 -14.83
CA LYS A 88 -9.05 -1.93 -14.90
C LYS A 88 -9.16 -2.55 -13.50
N ALA A 89 -8.24 -2.19 -12.61
CA ALA A 89 -8.27 -2.68 -11.24
C ALA A 89 -9.50 -2.16 -10.49
N GLU A 90 -9.87 -0.91 -10.71
CA GLU A 90 -11.06 -0.31 -10.10
C GLU A 90 -12.33 -1.10 -10.45
N LYS A 91 -12.48 -1.48 -11.72
CA LYS A 91 -13.64 -2.27 -12.15
C LYS A 91 -13.68 -3.64 -11.49
N GLN A 92 -12.51 -4.28 -11.34
CA GLN A 92 -12.44 -5.59 -10.69
C GLN A 92 -12.74 -5.51 -9.20
N ILE A 93 -12.26 -4.48 -8.53
CA ILE A 93 -12.55 -4.25 -7.12
C ILE A 93 -14.05 -4.04 -6.92
N ALA A 94 -14.68 -3.24 -7.78
CA ALA A 94 -16.11 -2.98 -7.70
C ALA A 94 -16.94 -4.26 -7.84
N LYS A 95 -16.46 -5.24 -8.60
CA LYS A 95 -17.14 -6.55 -8.74
C LYS A 95 -17.01 -7.41 -7.49
N GLN A 96 -15.91 -7.27 -6.76
CA GLN A 96 -15.63 -8.09 -5.58
C GLN A 96 -16.19 -7.51 -4.29
N VAL A 97 -16.34 -6.20 -4.24
CA VAL A 97 -16.84 -5.49 -3.05
C VAL A 97 -18.32 -5.16 -3.24
N LYS A 98 -19.13 -6.15 -3.04
CA LYS A 98 -20.58 -5.95 -3.08
C LYS A 98 -21.15 -5.90 -1.67
#